data_902070094b4b19226420d07e71b69765
#
_entry.id   902070094b4b19226420d07e71b69765
#
_cell.length_a   1.000
_cell.length_b   1.000
_cell.length_c   1.000
_cell.angle_alpha   90.00
_cell.angle_beta   90.00
_cell.angle_gamma   90.00
#
_symmetry.space_group_name_H-M   'P 1'
#
loop_
_entity.id
_entity.type
_entity.pdbx_description
1 polymer ?
#
loop_
_entity_poly.entity_id
_entity_poly.type
_entity_poly.pdbx_seq_one_letter_code
_entity_poly.pdbx_strand_id
1 'polypeptide(L)'
;SALAAAERVFRIIDEKTEDEVSAEKPGNRGYSGSTELTDVRGHVKLDHVKFGYLPGKTIIHDLSIDVPPGSTVAIVGPTGAGKTTIINLLMRFYDVDSGRIFIDNKEIRTLTRKSLRRAYTMVLQDTWLFGGTIYENITYAKEDATMEEVVAAAKAAKIHSFIESLPDGYNTMITDDGINISKGQ
;
A
#
# COMPACT_ATOMS: atom_id res chain seq x y z
N SER A 1 20.00 -17.03 23.95
CA SER A 1 19.23 -17.52 25.10
C SER A 1 17.76 -17.17 24.97
N ALA A 2 16.86 -17.93 25.57
CA ALA A 2 15.42 -17.67 25.54
C ALA A 2 15.05 -16.25 26.04
N LEU A 3 15.80 -15.74 27.03
CA LEU A 3 15.59 -14.40 27.58
C LEU A 3 15.84 -13.30 26.52
N ALA A 4 16.89 -13.40 25.71
CA ALA A 4 17.19 -12.44 24.67
C ALA A 4 16.17 -12.50 23.51
N ALA A 5 15.58 -13.66 23.26
CA ALA A 5 14.48 -13.78 22.29
C ALA A 5 13.20 -13.15 22.83
N ALA A 6 12.86 -13.38 24.10
CA ALA A 6 11.73 -12.78 24.78
C ALA A 6 11.83 -11.24 24.81
N GLU A 7 12.99 -10.68 25.13
CA GLU A 7 13.24 -9.23 25.15
C GLU A 7 12.97 -8.61 23.76
N ARG A 8 13.39 -9.27 22.69
CA ARG A 8 13.12 -8.78 21.32
C ARG A 8 11.63 -8.78 21.00
N VAL A 9 10.91 -9.82 21.41
CA VAL A 9 9.45 -9.93 21.21
C VAL A 9 8.73 -8.83 21.99
N PHE A 10 9.04 -8.67 23.28
CA PHE A 10 8.41 -7.63 24.11
C PHE A 10 8.71 -6.23 23.60
N ARG A 11 9.94 -5.97 23.13
CA ARG A 11 10.26 -4.66 22.52
C ARG A 11 9.39 -4.34 21.30
N ILE A 12 9.03 -5.35 20.48
CA ILE A 12 8.13 -5.14 19.34
C ILE A 12 6.68 -4.91 19.82
N ILE A 13 6.26 -5.64 20.87
CA ILE A 13 4.91 -5.50 21.44
C ILE A 13 4.72 -4.12 22.08
N ASP A 14 5.78 -3.60 22.72
CA ASP A 14 5.77 -2.31 23.42
C ASP A 14 6.04 -1.11 22.49
N GLU A 15 6.33 -1.34 21.20
CA GLU A 15 6.51 -0.25 20.23
C GLU A 15 5.20 0.53 20.04
N LYS A 16 5.33 1.86 19.93
CA LYS A 16 4.20 2.73 19.65
C LYS A 16 3.60 2.41 18.28
N THR A 17 2.29 2.44 18.23
CA THR A 17 1.56 2.31 16.96
C THR A 17 1.82 3.48 16.01
N GLU A 18 1.58 3.29 14.72
CA GLU A 18 1.71 4.36 13.72
C GLU A 18 0.89 5.61 14.08
N ASP A 19 -0.29 5.42 14.69
CA ASP A 19 -1.18 6.52 15.07
C ASP A 19 -0.65 7.29 16.28
N GLU A 20 -0.08 6.61 17.27
CA GLU A 20 0.57 7.25 18.42
C GLU A 20 1.80 8.06 18.00
N VAL A 21 2.67 7.49 17.15
CA VAL A 21 3.84 8.19 16.60
C VAL A 21 3.42 9.40 15.77
N SER A 22 2.35 9.23 14.95
CA SER A 22 1.81 10.29 14.12
C SER A 22 1.26 11.45 14.95
N ALA A 23 0.56 11.16 16.06
CA ALA A 23 -0.02 12.18 16.94
C ALA A 23 1.04 13.06 17.62
N GLU A 24 2.24 12.55 17.83
CA GLU A 24 3.36 13.28 18.44
C GLU A 24 4.02 14.29 17.47
N LYS A 25 3.82 14.16 16.15
CA LYS A 25 4.39 15.08 15.17
C LYS A 25 3.73 16.47 15.30
N PRO A 26 4.50 17.56 15.36
CA PRO A 26 3.96 18.91 15.51
C PRO A 26 2.95 19.31 14.44
N GLY A 27 3.15 18.85 13.20
CA GLY A 27 2.26 19.11 12.05
C GLY A 27 0.94 18.33 12.07
N ASN A 28 0.80 17.35 12.96
CA ASN A 28 -0.39 16.48 13.05
C ASN A 28 -1.30 16.83 14.25
N ARG A 29 -0.98 17.85 15.01
CA ARG A 29 -1.84 18.28 16.12
C ARG A 29 -3.23 18.66 15.61
N GLY A 30 -4.25 18.00 16.14
CA GLY A 30 -5.66 18.23 15.75
C GLY A 30 -6.19 17.28 14.66
N TYR A 31 -5.38 16.39 14.12
CA TYR A 31 -5.85 15.33 13.24
C TYR A 31 -6.12 14.05 14.04
N SER A 32 -7.38 13.64 14.10
CA SER A 32 -7.81 12.48 14.89
C SER A 32 -7.62 11.15 14.16
N GLY A 33 -7.51 11.18 12.84
CA GLY A 33 -7.49 9.95 12.03
C GLY A 33 -8.72 9.07 12.25
N SER A 34 -9.87 9.65 12.52
CA SER A 34 -11.08 8.92 12.98
C SER A 34 -12.19 8.86 11.93
N THR A 35 -12.05 9.57 10.82
CA THR A 35 -13.07 9.60 9.75
C THR A 35 -12.88 8.40 8.81
N GLU A 36 -13.94 7.69 8.52
CA GLU A 36 -13.92 6.64 7.50
C GLU A 36 -14.00 7.23 6.09
N LEU A 37 -13.22 6.67 5.17
CA LEU A 37 -13.29 6.98 3.76
C LEU A 37 -14.31 6.07 3.09
N THR A 38 -15.38 6.64 2.56
CA THR A 38 -16.46 5.93 1.86
C THR A 38 -16.64 6.52 0.46
N ASP A 39 -17.25 5.75 -0.43
CA ASP A 39 -17.63 6.18 -1.80
C ASP A 39 -16.45 6.77 -2.59
N VAL A 40 -15.33 6.03 -2.62
CA VAL A 40 -14.09 6.47 -3.24
C VAL A 40 -14.25 6.65 -4.75
N ARG A 41 -14.03 7.88 -5.23
CA ARG A 41 -14.00 8.23 -6.66
C ARG A 41 -12.59 8.25 -7.23
N GLY A 42 -11.59 8.47 -6.37
CA GLY A 42 -10.18 8.46 -6.73
C GLY A 42 -9.62 9.81 -7.19
N HIS A 43 -10.19 10.93 -6.76
CA HIS A 43 -9.58 12.24 -6.92
C HIS A 43 -8.43 12.39 -5.92
N VAL A 44 -7.21 12.55 -6.39
CA VAL A 44 -6.02 12.69 -5.54
C VAL A 44 -5.40 14.06 -5.73
N LYS A 45 -5.20 14.81 -4.62
CA LYS A 45 -4.54 16.11 -4.65
C LYS A 45 -3.43 16.18 -3.62
N LEU A 46 -2.26 16.61 -4.07
CA LEU A 46 -1.15 17.03 -3.21
C LEU A 46 -1.06 18.55 -3.26
N ASP A 47 -0.92 19.20 -2.11
CA ASP A 47 -0.95 20.65 -1.97
C ASP A 47 0.28 21.10 -1.16
N HIS A 48 1.28 21.66 -1.86
CA HIS A 48 2.55 22.14 -1.29
C HIS A 48 3.25 21.13 -0.38
N VAL A 49 3.29 19.85 -0.79
CA VAL A 49 3.84 18.75 0.00
C VAL A 49 5.35 18.86 0.09
N LYS A 50 5.86 18.83 1.34
CA LYS A 50 7.28 18.71 1.65
C LYS A 50 7.48 17.50 2.55
N PHE A 51 8.55 16.71 2.27
CA PHE A 51 8.85 15.53 3.05
C PHE A 51 10.31 15.09 2.95
N GLY A 52 10.84 14.54 4.04
CA GLY A 52 12.09 13.82 4.11
C GLY A 52 12.06 12.75 5.19
N TYR A 53 12.75 11.63 4.95
CA TYR A 53 12.82 10.54 5.94
C TYR A 53 13.68 10.88 7.16
N LEU A 54 14.66 11.76 6.98
CA LEU A 54 15.58 12.17 8.04
C LEU A 54 15.55 13.69 8.21
N PRO A 55 15.67 14.20 9.43
CA PRO A 55 15.79 15.62 9.68
C PRO A 55 16.89 16.27 8.82
N GLY A 56 16.54 17.36 8.15
CA GLY A 56 17.47 18.09 7.27
C GLY A 56 17.71 17.48 5.89
N LYS A 57 17.18 16.29 5.59
CA LYS A 57 17.27 15.67 4.26
C LYS A 57 15.90 15.66 3.58
N THR A 58 15.53 16.77 2.95
CA THR A 58 14.29 16.87 2.17
C THR A 58 14.42 16.11 0.85
N ILE A 59 13.43 15.29 0.53
CA ILE A 59 13.33 14.54 -0.73
C ILE A 59 12.24 15.16 -1.62
N ILE A 60 11.10 15.49 -1.04
CA ILE A 60 10.02 16.22 -1.71
C ILE A 60 10.06 17.65 -1.17
N HIS A 61 10.34 18.62 -2.03
CA HIS A 61 10.58 20.01 -1.60
C HIS A 61 9.32 20.87 -1.59
N ASP A 62 8.52 20.79 -2.67
CA ASP A 62 7.26 21.52 -2.83
C ASP A 62 6.49 20.87 -3.98
N LEU A 63 5.69 19.85 -3.67
CA LEU A 63 4.97 19.09 -4.68
C LEU A 63 3.49 19.45 -4.62
N SER A 64 2.97 19.98 -5.72
CA SER A 64 1.54 20.20 -5.92
C SER A 64 1.09 19.49 -7.19
N ILE A 65 0.13 18.58 -7.04
CA ILE A 65 -0.45 17.79 -8.13
C ILE A 65 -1.95 17.68 -7.88
N ASP A 66 -2.72 17.78 -8.95
CA ASP A 66 -4.17 17.54 -8.94
C ASP A 66 -4.50 16.49 -9.99
N VAL A 67 -4.99 15.33 -9.55
CA VAL A 67 -5.27 14.15 -10.38
C VAL A 67 -6.76 13.84 -10.33
N PRO A 68 -7.51 14.16 -11.38
CA PRO A 68 -8.93 13.85 -11.46
C PRO A 68 -9.22 12.33 -11.40
N PRO A 69 -10.42 11.94 -10.96
CA PRO A 69 -10.86 10.55 -10.97
C PRO A 69 -10.69 9.88 -12.35
N GLY A 70 -10.29 8.60 -12.34
CA GLY A 70 -10.14 7.81 -13.58
C GLY A 70 -8.90 8.15 -14.42
N SER A 71 -8.05 9.07 -13.97
CA SER A 71 -6.81 9.43 -14.66
C SER A 71 -5.72 8.41 -14.45
N THR A 72 -4.86 8.23 -15.45
CA THR A 72 -3.60 7.50 -15.35
C THR A 72 -2.44 8.49 -15.28
N VAL A 73 -1.59 8.36 -14.27
CA VAL A 73 -0.43 9.24 -14.06
C VAL A 73 0.86 8.42 -14.07
N ALA A 74 1.82 8.83 -14.87
CA ALA A 74 3.16 8.28 -14.85
C ALA A 74 4.11 9.21 -14.07
N ILE A 75 4.76 8.68 -13.04
CA ILE A 75 5.78 9.38 -12.26
C ILE A 75 7.14 8.95 -12.77
N VAL A 76 7.86 9.84 -13.44
CA VAL A 76 9.15 9.57 -14.06
C VAL A 76 10.26 10.38 -13.40
N GLY A 77 11.47 9.86 -13.41
CA GLY A 77 12.65 10.52 -12.83
C GLY A 77 13.76 9.53 -12.50
N PRO A 78 14.98 10.01 -12.22
CA PRO A 78 16.12 9.17 -11.86
C PRO A 78 15.89 8.42 -10.53
N THR A 79 16.74 7.45 -10.25
CA THR A 79 16.75 6.78 -8.94
C THR A 79 17.03 7.81 -7.84
N GLY A 80 16.29 7.72 -6.75
CA GLY A 80 16.38 8.69 -5.64
C GLY A 80 15.54 9.96 -5.81
N ALA A 81 14.87 10.18 -6.95
CA ALA A 81 14.02 11.37 -7.18
C ALA A 81 12.71 11.41 -6.33
N GLY A 82 12.48 10.45 -5.44
CA GLY A 82 11.30 10.45 -4.58
C GLY A 82 10.05 9.76 -5.14
N LYS A 83 10.15 9.02 -6.27
CA LYS A 83 8.98 8.35 -6.88
C LYS A 83 8.26 7.41 -5.89
N THR A 84 8.99 6.51 -5.26
CA THR A 84 8.46 5.59 -4.24
C THR A 84 8.00 6.35 -2.99
N THR A 85 8.65 7.46 -2.66
CA THR A 85 8.27 8.32 -1.55
C THR A 85 6.86 8.88 -1.72
N ILE A 86 6.47 9.28 -2.93
CA ILE A 86 5.11 9.75 -3.22
C ILE A 86 4.10 8.65 -2.92
N ILE A 87 4.36 7.41 -3.34
CA ILE A 87 3.48 6.26 -3.05
C ILE A 87 3.36 6.03 -1.54
N ASN A 88 4.49 6.05 -0.82
CA ASN A 88 4.51 5.89 0.62
C ASN A 88 3.69 6.97 1.35
N LEU A 89 3.71 8.21 0.85
CA LEU A 89 2.92 9.31 1.39
C LEU A 89 1.42 9.15 1.09
N LEU A 90 1.05 8.69 -0.11
CA LEU A 90 -0.35 8.41 -0.48
C LEU A 90 -0.96 7.31 0.38
N MET A 91 -0.19 6.26 0.69
CA MET A 91 -0.58 5.17 1.59
C MET A 91 -0.52 5.57 3.07
N ARG A 92 -0.04 6.79 3.35
CA ARG A 92 0.19 7.30 4.70
C ARG A 92 1.03 6.34 5.55
N PHE A 93 2.11 5.76 4.95
CA PHE A 93 3.17 5.10 5.73
C PHE A 93 4.02 6.13 6.46
N TYR A 94 4.04 7.35 5.96
CA TYR A 94 4.65 8.53 6.59
C TYR A 94 3.71 9.72 6.46
N ASP A 95 3.69 10.58 7.47
CA ASP A 95 3.02 11.87 7.40
C ASP A 95 3.98 12.93 6.86
N VAL A 96 3.47 13.84 6.03
CA VAL A 96 4.24 14.93 5.43
C VAL A 96 4.82 15.89 6.49
N ASP A 97 5.95 16.53 6.19
CA ASP A 97 6.54 17.54 7.07
C ASP A 97 5.77 18.87 6.97
N SER A 98 5.29 19.22 5.77
CA SER A 98 4.37 20.33 5.53
C SER A 98 3.54 20.08 4.28
N GLY A 99 2.51 20.89 4.07
CA GLY A 99 1.53 20.69 3.00
C GLY A 99 0.44 19.70 3.39
N ARG A 100 -0.38 19.28 2.42
CA ARG A 100 -1.54 18.42 2.63
C ARG A 100 -1.72 17.47 1.47
N ILE A 101 -2.28 16.31 1.76
CA ILE A 101 -2.68 15.30 0.76
C ILE A 101 -4.17 15.04 0.94
N PHE A 102 -4.89 15.02 -0.16
CA PHE A 102 -6.33 14.79 -0.15
C PHE A 102 -6.69 13.60 -1.06
N ILE A 103 -7.69 12.86 -0.63
CA ILE A 103 -8.42 11.90 -1.47
C ILE A 103 -9.91 12.28 -1.41
N ASP A 104 -10.51 12.50 -2.58
CA ASP A 104 -11.90 12.94 -2.70
C ASP A 104 -12.25 14.14 -1.80
N ASN A 105 -11.37 15.16 -1.79
CA ASN A 105 -11.43 16.38 -0.97
C ASN A 105 -11.32 16.16 0.55
N LYS A 106 -11.08 14.94 1.02
CA LYS A 106 -10.81 14.65 2.43
C LYS A 106 -9.31 14.58 2.67
N GLU A 107 -8.80 15.33 3.65
CA GLU A 107 -7.38 15.27 3.98
C GLU A 107 -7.04 13.92 4.63
N ILE A 108 -5.99 13.24 4.14
CA ILE A 108 -5.67 11.87 4.55
C ILE A 108 -5.35 11.73 6.03
N ARG A 109 -4.89 12.79 6.72
CA ARG A 109 -4.62 12.78 8.17
C ARG A 109 -5.89 12.75 9.01
N THR A 110 -7.04 13.15 8.45
CA THR A 110 -8.35 13.04 9.13
C THR A 110 -8.95 11.64 9.03
N LEU A 111 -8.46 10.84 8.07
CA LEU A 111 -8.99 9.51 7.79
C LEU A 111 -8.34 8.44 8.67
N THR A 112 -9.08 7.37 8.97
CA THR A 112 -8.46 6.18 9.54
C THR A 112 -7.50 5.56 8.52
N ARG A 113 -6.32 5.10 8.96
CA ARG A 113 -5.34 4.45 8.08
C ARG A 113 -5.93 3.22 7.39
N LYS A 114 -6.80 2.50 8.09
CA LYS A 114 -7.49 1.31 7.59
C LYS A 114 -8.39 1.65 6.39
N SER A 115 -9.25 2.66 6.49
CA SER A 115 -10.14 3.06 5.40
C SER A 115 -9.37 3.66 4.22
N LEU A 116 -8.35 4.47 4.50
CA LEU A 116 -7.48 5.04 3.48
C LEU A 116 -6.77 3.93 2.68
N ARG A 117 -6.12 2.99 3.37
CA ARG A 117 -5.35 1.91 2.72
C ARG A 117 -6.24 0.93 1.95
N ARG A 118 -7.50 0.75 2.35
CA ARG A 118 -8.50 -0.01 1.58
C ARG A 118 -8.87 0.63 0.23
N ALA A 119 -8.69 1.93 0.09
CA ALA A 119 -8.95 2.65 -1.16
C ALA A 119 -7.81 2.48 -2.19
N TYR A 120 -6.69 1.89 -1.81
CA TYR A 120 -5.53 1.70 -2.67
C TYR A 120 -5.25 0.21 -2.90
N THR A 121 -4.78 -0.10 -4.09
CA THR A 121 -4.11 -1.37 -4.39
C THR A 121 -2.69 -1.06 -4.81
N MET A 122 -1.71 -1.75 -4.22
CA MET A 122 -0.29 -1.53 -4.49
C MET A 122 0.32 -2.79 -5.11
N VAL A 123 0.90 -2.62 -6.29
CA VAL A 123 1.70 -3.67 -6.93
C VAL A 123 3.16 -3.33 -6.72
N LEU A 124 3.86 -4.19 -5.98
CA LEU A 124 5.28 -4.01 -5.68
C LEU A 124 6.16 -4.52 -6.82
N GLN A 125 7.36 -3.97 -6.92
CA GLN A 125 8.35 -4.44 -7.91
C GLN A 125 8.82 -5.87 -7.59
N ASP A 126 9.03 -6.17 -6.33
CA ASP A 126 9.30 -7.52 -5.83
C ASP A 126 8.03 -8.04 -5.16
N THR A 127 7.30 -8.89 -5.90
CA THR A 127 6.11 -9.56 -5.41
C THR A 127 6.50 -10.79 -4.61
N TRP A 128 5.79 -11.02 -3.52
CA TRP A 128 5.94 -12.22 -2.71
C TRP A 128 4.78 -13.16 -2.99
N LEU A 129 5.09 -14.44 -3.21
CA LEU A 129 4.10 -15.50 -3.32
C LEU A 129 4.29 -16.45 -2.15
N PHE A 130 3.19 -16.86 -1.55
CA PHE A 130 3.20 -17.84 -0.46
C PHE A 130 3.19 -19.26 -1.03
N GLY A 131 3.85 -20.20 -0.34
CA GLY A 131 3.70 -21.63 -0.64
C GLY A 131 2.23 -22.03 -0.49
N GLY A 132 1.62 -22.51 -1.58
CA GLY A 132 0.20 -22.85 -1.67
C GLY A 132 -0.31 -22.80 -3.10
N THR A 133 -1.61 -22.91 -3.29
CA THR A 133 -2.21 -22.84 -4.61
C THR A 133 -2.28 -21.41 -5.15
N ILE A 134 -2.45 -21.27 -6.46
CA ILE A 134 -2.75 -19.95 -7.07
C ILE A 134 -4.04 -19.38 -6.47
N TYR A 135 -5.05 -20.22 -6.23
CA TYR A 135 -6.29 -19.81 -5.56
C TYR A 135 -6.01 -19.18 -4.18
N GLU A 136 -5.27 -19.87 -3.32
CA GLU A 136 -4.92 -19.38 -1.97
C GLU A 136 -4.12 -18.08 -2.00
N ASN A 137 -3.22 -17.93 -2.95
CA ASN A 137 -2.47 -16.68 -3.13
C ASN A 137 -3.37 -15.51 -3.54
N ILE A 138 -4.36 -15.73 -4.42
CA ILE A 138 -5.30 -14.68 -4.83
C ILE A 138 -6.28 -14.33 -3.68
N THR A 139 -6.70 -15.33 -2.91
CA THR A 139 -7.66 -15.13 -1.80
C THR A 139 -7.01 -14.73 -0.49
N TYR A 140 -5.70 -14.60 -0.42
CA TYR A 140 -4.95 -14.35 0.81
C TYR A 140 -5.50 -13.22 1.68
N ALA A 141 -5.99 -12.14 1.06
CA ALA A 141 -6.57 -10.99 1.79
C ALA A 141 -8.10 -11.09 2.00
N LYS A 142 -8.75 -12.11 1.46
CA LYS A 142 -10.20 -12.33 1.52
C LYS A 142 -10.49 -13.83 1.58
N GLU A 143 -10.48 -14.39 2.78
CA GLU A 143 -10.64 -15.84 3.02
C GLU A 143 -11.99 -16.41 2.54
N ASP A 144 -13.04 -15.57 2.47
CA ASP A 144 -14.39 -15.91 2.03
C ASP A 144 -14.65 -15.62 0.53
N ALA A 145 -13.59 -15.40 -0.25
CA ALA A 145 -13.73 -15.14 -1.69
C ALA A 145 -14.28 -16.37 -2.42
N THR A 146 -15.29 -16.14 -3.28
CA THR A 146 -15.82 -17.21 -4.13
C THR A 146 -14.94 -17.44 -5.36
N MET A 147 -15.07 -18.61 -5.98
CA MET A 147 -14.33 -18.91 -7.22
C MET A 147 -14.68 -17.90 -8.33
N GLU A 148 -15.92 -17.47 -8.42
CA GLU A 148 -16.36 -16.45 -9.39
C GLU A 148 -15.64 -15.13 -9.20
N GLU A 149 -15.46 -14.69 -7.94
CA GLU A 149 -14.70 -13.47 -7.61
C GLU A 149 -13.24 -13.62 -7.97
N VAL A 150 -12.64 -14.77 -7.69
CA VAL A 150 -11.24 -15.09 -8.04
C VAL A 150 -11.05 -15.07 -9.56
N VAL A 151 -11.93 -15.71 -10.31
CA VAL A 151 -11.90 -15.70 -11.78
C VAL A 151 -12.08 -14.28 -12.34
N ALA A 152 -12.99 -13.50 -11.77
CA ALA A 152 -13.21 -12.12 -12.18
C ALA A 152 -11.96 -11.25 -11.94
N ALA A 153 -11.31 -11.41 -10.79
CA ALA A 153 -10.05 -10.72 -10.47
C ALA A 153 -8.92 -11.14 -11.43
N ALA A 154 -8.76 -12.43 -11.69
CA ALA A 154 -7.76 -12.94 -12.62
C ALA A 154 -7.99 -12.46 -14.07
N LYS A 155 -9.25 -12.36 -14.50
CA LYS A 155 -9.61 -11.77 -15.81
C LYS A 155 -9.27 -10.28 -15.88
N ALA A 156 -9.56 -9.53 -14.82
CA ALA A 156 -9.20 -8.12 -14.72
C ALA A 156 -7.68 -7.92 -14.79
N ALA A 157 -6.92 -8.77 -14.09
CA ALA A 157 -5.45 -8.78 -14.11
C ALA A 157 -4.85 -9.36 -15.41
N LYS A 158 -5.66 -9.87 -16.34
CA LYS A 158 -5.23 -10.50 -17.61
C LYS A 158 -4.38 -11.77 -17.44
N ILE A 159 -4.52 -12.47 -16.30
CA ILE A 159 -3.77 -13.71 -16.03
C ILE A 159 -4.63 -14.98 -16.12
N HIS A 160 -5.96 -14.84 -16.19
CA HIS A 160 -6.89 -15.97 -16.19
C HIS A 160 -6.56 -17.05 -17.24
N SER A 161 -6.34 -16.66 -18.50
CA SER A 161 -6.03 -17.61 -19.58
C SER A 161 -4.70 -18.36 -19.37
N PHE A 162 -3.72 -17.71 -18.73
CA PHE A 162 -2.49 -18.38 -18.31
C PHE A 162 -2.78 -19.44 -17.24
N ILE A 163 -3.57 -19.09 -16.22
CA ILE A 163 -3.93 -20.01 -15.14
C ILE A 163 -4.68 -21.22 -15.71
N GLU A 164 -5.63 -21.03 -16.63
CA GLU A 164 -6.36 -22.10 -17.29
C GLU A 164 -5.48 -22.99 -18.17
N SER A 165 -4.36 -22.49 -18.66
CA SER A 165 -3.41 -23.31 -19.45
C SER A 165 -2.55 -24.25 -18.60
N LEU A 166 -2.54 -24.06 -17.27
CA LEU A 166 -1.82 -24.92 -16.34
C LEU A 166 -2.61 -26.24 -16.12
N PRO A 167 -1.93 -27.39 -15.92
CA PRO A 167 -2.60 -28.67 -15.73
C PRO A 167 -3.64 -28.69 -14.61
N ASP A 168 -3.34 -28.01 -13.48
CA ASP A 168 -4.21 -27.97 -12.31
C ASP A 168 -4.94 -26.62 -12.17
N GLY A 169 -4.83 -25.72 -13.17
CA GLY A 169 -5.49 -24.42 -13.18
C GLY A 169 -5.23 -23.63 -11.89
N TYR A 170 -6.28 -23.16 -11.25
CA TYR A 170 -6.21 -22.42 -9.97
C TYR A 170 -5.69 -23.25 -8.80
N ASN A 171 -5.72 -24.59 -8.88
CA ASN A 171 -5.16 -25.49 -7.87
C ASN A 171 -3.67 -25.76 -8.07
N THR A 172 -3.05 -25.18 -9.08
CA THR A 172 -1.62 -25.29 -9.30
C THR A 172 -0.85 -24.79 -8.08
N MET A 173 0.03 -25.66 -7.54
CA MET A 173 0.86 -25.33 -6.40
C MET A 173 1.99 -24.38 -6.78
N ILE A 174 2.12 -23.31 -6.03
CA ILE A 174 3.28 -22.41 -6.03
C ILE A 174 4.19 -22.87 -4.89
N THR A 175 5.44 -23.17 -5.20
CA THR A 175 6.44 -23.54 -4.20
C THR A 175 7.40 -22.38 -3.98
N ASP A 176 8.10 -22.38 -2.82
CA ASP A 176 9.07 -21.34 -2.45
C ASP A 176 10.20 -21.16 -3.46
N ASP A 177 10.48 -22.19 -4.29
CA ASP A 177 11.46 -22.13 -5.36
C ASP A 177 10.97 -21.37 -6.61
N GLY A 178 9.79 -20.76 -6.55
CA GLY A 178 9.27 -19.83 -7.56
C GLY A 178 9.09 -20.41 -8.94
N ILE A 179 8.71 -21.68 -9.01
CA ILE A 179 8.71 -22.43 -10.27
C ILE A 179 7.64 -21.88 -11.22
N ASN A 180 8.10 -21.48 -12.40
CA ASN A 180 7.36 -21.30 -13.63
C ASN A 180 6.41 -20.11 -13.77
N ILE A 181 6.44 -19.15 -12.84
CA ILE A 181 5.71 -17.90 -13.01
C ILE A 181 6.71 -16.75 -13.17
N SER A 182 6.61 -16.01 -14.27
CA SER A 182 7.48 -14.85 -14.47
C SER A 182 7.12 -13.74 -13.47
N LYS A 183 8.07 -12.84 -13.16
CA LYS A 183 7.80 -11.68 -12.28
C LYS A 183 6.63 -10.81 -12.76
N GLY A 184 6.30 -10.84 -14.04
CA GLY A 184 5.16 -10.14 -14.62
C GLY A 184 3.83 -10.87 -14.48
N GLN A 185 3.86 -12.16 -14.25
CA GLN A 185 2.69 -13.01 -13.99
C GLN A 185 2.39 -13.05 -12.51
#